data_a534c8e817d03739c236405665dc1b34
#
_entry.id   a534c8e817d03739c236405665dc1b34
#
_cell.length_a   1.000
_cell.length_b   1.000
_cell.length_c   1.000
_cell.angle_alpha   90.00
_cell.angle_beta   90.00
_cell.angle_gamma   90.00
#
_symmetry.space_group_name_H-M   'P 1'
#
loop_
_entity.id
_entity.type
_entity.pdbx_description
1 polymer ?
#
loop_
_entity_poly.entity_id
_entity_poly.type
_entity_poly.pdbx_seq_one_letter_code
_entity_poly.pdbx_strand_id
1 'polypeptide(L)'
;MTTPGDALDAFAPILNWRLLKGSHAFPGPDGGTCINEAAIVAAGLPYRTIRGTEDCPPCFSRPLAAYALGLNDAMPEAERQGLMVFVLRLSGSADRPEIEAARTRFLALESVRRILPPLLDRAGLPALAARCEIAADAEAALGMAKTAEAQGGALSHAAAGRRAWIVGAHASAVARTATAAIRAFTDPRCAAEVAEGAAPFADGIWASAMGILDGALGIGRQAPAIDPTSARDRLDAARAQA
;
A
#
# COMPACT_ATOMS: atom_id res chain seq x y z
N MET A 1 20.72 -8.68 -15.70
CA MET A 1 20.05 -8.86 -14.39
C MET A 1 20.74 -7.89 -13.45
N THR A 2 20.10 -6.77 -13.14
CA THR A 2 20.57 -5.79 -12.14
C THR A 2 20.46 -6.42 -10.76
N THR A 3 21.52 -6.32 -9.96
CA THR A 3 21.51 -6.81 -8.58
C THR A 3 20.65 -5.89 -7.70
N PRO A 4 20.09 -6.38 -6.59
CA PRO A 4 19.34 -5.52 -5.65
C PRO A 4 20.16 -4.31 -5.15
N GLY A 5 21.49 -4.40 -5.11
CA GLY A 5 22.39 -3.31 -4.76
C GLY A 5 22.41 -2.20 -5.83
N ASP A 6 22.47 -2.56 -7.11
CA ASP A 6 22.49 -1.59 -8.22
C ASP A 6 21.21 -0.74 -8.27
N ALA A 7 20.07 -1.33 -7.89
CA ALA A 7 18.79 -0.62 -7.82
C ALA A 7 18.77 0.40 -6.69
N LEU A 8 19.30 0.06 -5.52
CA LEU A 8 19.39 0.96 -4.36
C LEU A 8 20.33 2.14 -4.64
N ASP A 9 21.47 1.91 -5.28
CA ASP A 9 22.41 2.98 -5.66
C ASP A 9 21.79 3.95 -6.69
N ALA A 10 20.98 3.46 -7.61
CA ALA A 10 20.26 4.32 -8.56
C ALA A 10 19.24 5.24 -7.88
N PHE A 11 18.68 4.83 -6.73
CA PHE A 11 17.73 5.63 -5.97
C PHE A 11 18.38 6.50 -4.88
N ALA A 12 19.66 6.30 -4.57
CA ALA A 12 20.37 7.06 -3.53
C ALA A 12 20.19 8.59 -3.64
N PRO A 13 20.18 9.22 -4.84
CA PRO A 13 19.93 10.64 -4.98
C PRO A 13 18.54 11.10 -4.52
N ILE A 14 17.53 10.22 -4.58
CA ILE A 14 16.16 10.52 -4.22
C ILE A 14 15.86 10.19 -2.77
N LEU A 15 16.66 9.33 -2.14
CA LEU A 15 16.47 8.88 -0.75
C LEU A 15 16.58 10.01 0.28
N ASN A 16 17.17 11.15 -0.08
CA ASN A 16 17.20 12.35 0.75
C ASN A 16 15.88 13.14 0.77
N TRP A 17 14.95 12.79 -0.10
CA TRP A 17 13.62 13.38 -0.10
C TRP A 17 12.77 12.75 1.01
N ARG A 18 11.94 13.57 1.67
CA ARG A 18 11.12 13.10 2.79
C ARG A 18 9.67 12.88 2.36
N LEU A 19 9.18 11.66 2.53
CA LEU A 19 7.76 11.38 2.40
C LEU A 19 7.03 11.68 3.72
N LEU A 20 5.96 12.45 3.63
CA LEU A 20 5.12 12.84 4.75
C LEU A 20 3.72 12.26 4.62
N LYS A 21 3.03 12.11 5.74
CA LYS A 21 1.63 11.66 5.79
C LYS A 21 0.70 12.75 5.29
N GLY A 22 -0.27 12.38 4.47
CA GLY A 22 -1.29 13.30 3.95
C GLY A 22 -0.83 14.08 2.73
N SER A 23 -1.65 15.04 2.32
CA SER A 23 -1.38 15.94 1.19
C SER A 23 -0.78 17.26 1.65
N HIS A 24 0.11 17.82 0.86
CA HIS A 24 0.88 19.01 1.24
C HIS A 24 0.71 20.12 0.22
N ALA A 25 0.59 21.37 0.72
CA ALA A 25 0.84 22.54 -0.09
C ALA A 25 2.36 22.56 -0.35
N PHE A 26 2.75 22.35 -1.58
CA PHE A 26 4.15 22.25 -1.92
C PHE A 26 4.70 23.55 -2.48
N PRO A 27 5.95 23.84 -2.19
CA PRO A 27 6.79 23.14 -1.23
C PRO A 27 6.44 23.63 0.18
N GLY A 28 6.05 22.71 1.08
CA GLY A 28 5.83 23.05 2.47
C GLY A 28 7.15 23.40 3.19
N PRO A 29 7.08 24.08 4.35
CA PRO A 29 8.27 24.46 5.12
C PRO A 29 9.15 23.26 5.50
N ASP A 30 8.55 22.07 5.59
CA ASP A 30 9.26 20.83 5.90
C ASP A 30 9.82 20.13 4.66
N GLY A 31 9.56 20.64 3.45
CA GLY A 31 10.10 20.13 2.18
C GLY A 31 9.69 18.72 1.83
N GLY A 32 8.61 18.20 2.45
CA GLY A 32 8.11 16.87 2.22
C GLY A 32 6.81 16.84 1.42
N THR A 33 6.51 15.70 0.85
CA THR A 33 5.31 15.44 0.04
C THR A 33 4.79 14.02 0.30
N CYS A 34 3.55 13.72 -0.12
CA CYS A 34 3.15 12.32 -0.22
C CYS A 34 3.82 11.64 -1.43
N ILE A 35 3.76 10.31 -1.49
CA ILE A 35 4.40 9.54 -2.56
C ILE A 35 3.92 9.94 -3.96
N ASN A 36 2.63 10.21 -4.15
CA ASN A 36 2.08 10.59 -5.45
C ASN A 36 2.51 12.01 -5.86
N GLU A 37 2.59 12.94 -4.91
CA GLU A 37 3.12 14.29 -5.13
C GLU A 37 4.60 14.24 -5.52
N ALA A 38 5.41 13.43 -4.82
CA ALA A 38 6.80 13.21 -5.18
C ALA A 38 6.94 12.64 -6.61
N ALA A 39 6.08 11.68 -6.98
CA ALA A 39 6.08 11.08 -8.32
C ALA A 39 5.70 12.09 -9.42
N ILE A 40 4.80 13.03 -9.15
CA ILE A 40 4.45 14.12 -10.08
C ILE A 40 5.67 15.00 -10.35
N VAL A 41 6.35 15.43 -9.28
CA VAL A 41 7.53 16.30 -9.40
C VAL A 41 8.69 15.56 -10.08
N ALA A 42 8.97 14.33 -9.67
CA ALA A 42 10.02 13.50 -10.27
C ALA A 42 9.82 13.31 -11.78
N ALA A 43 8.57 13.21 -12.24
CA ALA A 43 8.22 13.12 -13.64
C ALA A 43 8.30 14.47 -14.40
N GLY A 44 8.54 15.58 -13.73
CA GLY A 44 8.55 16.91 -14.34
C GLY A 44 7.15 17.44 -14.71
N LEU A 45 6.12 16.88 -14.08
CA LEU A 45 4.74 17.34 -14.26
C LEU A 45 4.45 18.54 -13.34
N PRO A 46 3.51 19.43 -13.69
CA PRO A 46 3.09 20.51 -12.81
C PRO A 46 2.60 19.96 -11.46
N TYR A 47 3.16 20.51 -10.39
CA TYR A 47 2.76 20.09 -9.04
C TYR A 47 1.28 20.36 -8.80
N ARG A 48 0.69 19.45 -8.07
CA ARG A 48 -0.64 19.59 -7.48
C ARG A 48 -0.74 18.80 -6.19
N THR A 49 -1.48 19.31 -5.25
CA THR A 49 -1.81 18.64 -4.01
C THR A 49 -2.69 17.43 -4.29
N ILE A 50 -2.33 16.27 -3.74
CA ILE A 50 -3.07 15.01 -3.93
C ILE A 50 -3.82 14.66 -2.64
N ARG A 51 -5.12 14.85 -2.65
CA ARG A 51 -6.03 14.45 -1.55
C ARG A 51 -6.69 13.10 -1.82
N GLY A 52 -6.86 12.78 -3.10
CA GLY A 52 -7.43 11.52 -3.58
C GLY A 52 -6.84 11.14 -4.94
N THR A 53 -7.19 9.98 -5.43
CA THR A 53 -6.69 9.50 -6.73
C THR A 53 -7.17 10.32 -7.92
N GLU A 54 -8.32 10.98 -7.78
CA GLU A 54 -8.88 11.92 -8.78
C GLU A 54 -7.96 13.12 -9.04
N ASP A 55 -7.16 13.51 -8.04
CA ASP A 55 -6.19 14.59 -8.17
C ASP A 55 -4.94 14.16 -8.95
N CYS A 56 -4.67 12.86 -9.05
CA CYS A 56 -3.52 12.36 -9.81
C CYS A 56 -3.67 12.66 -11.31
N PRO A 57 -2.58 13.02 -12.03
CA PRO A 57 -2.60 13.14 -13.48
C PRO A 57 -3.14 11.89 -14.18
N PRO A 58 -3.73 12.02 -15.39
CA PRO A 58 -4.28 10.87 -16.13
C PRO A 58 -3.28 9.76 -16.46
N CYS A 59 -1.99 10.06 -16.43
CA CYS A 59 -0.92 9.08 -16.67
C CYS A 59 -0.64 8.16 -15.47
N PHE A 60 -1.30 8.38 -14.31
CA PHE A 60 -1.20 7.51 -13.16
C PHE A 60 -2.27 6.40 -13.19
N SER A 61 -1.85 5.15 -12.95
CA SER A 61 -2.78 4.08 -12.63
C SER A 61 -3.55 4.41 -11.36
N ARG A 62 -4.88 4.42 -11.44
CA ARG A 62 -5.72 4.76 -10.29
C ARG A 62 -5.58 3.76 -9.15
N PRO A 63 -5.60 2.42 -9.38
CA PRO A 63 -5.37 1.44 -8.33
C PRO A 63 -4.00 1.57 -7.65
N LEU A 64 -2.94 1.76 -8.44
CA LEU A 64 -1.60 1.91 -7.88
C LEU A 64 -1.47 3.20 -7.05
N ALA A 65 -1.98 4.31 -7.56
CA ALA A 65 -1.97 5.59 -6.84
C ALA A 65 -2.80 5.53 -5.55
N ALA A 66 -3.96 4.85 -5.57
CA ALA A 66 -4.81 4.66 -4.39
C ALA A 66 -4.10 3.85 -3.31
N TYR A 67 -3.51 2.72 -3.69
CA TYR A 67 -2.79 1.86 -2.75
C TYR A 67 -1.54 2.54 -2.20
N ALA A 68 -0.74 3.17 -3.06
CA ALA A 68 0.46 3.90 -2.66
C ALA A 68 0.12 5.05 -1.69
N LEU A 69 -0.94 5.83 -1.96
CA LEU A 69 -1.41 6.89 -1.06
C LEU A 69 -1.86 6.32 0.28
N GLY A 70 -2.62 5.21 0.27
CA GLY A 70 -3.05 4.52 1.48
C GLY A 70 -1.86 4.06 2.34
N LEU A 71 -0.83 3.45 1.73
CA LEU A 71 0.40 3.07 2.42
C LEU A 71 1.14 4.29 2.98
N ASN A 72 1.28 5.34 2.18
CA ASN A 72 1.92 6.59 2.60
C ASN A 72 1.26 7.17 3.86
N ASP A 73 -0.07 7.11 3.94
CA ASP A 73 -0.82 7.66 5.06
C ASP A 73 -0.79 6.74 6.30
N ALA A 74 -0.78 5.44 6.10
CA ALA A 74 -0.86 4.45 7.18
C ALA A 74 0.50 4.12 7.82
N MET A 75 1.59 4.12 7.03
CA MET A 75 2.92 3.71 7.50
C MET A 75 3.50 4.65 8.54
N PRO A 76 4.18 4.13 9.57
CA PRO A 76 5.04 4.92 10.46
C PRO A 76 6.12 5.65 9.65
N GLU A 77 6.61 6.78 10.18
CA GLU A 77 7.58 7.63 9.47
C GLU A 77 8.83 6.88 8.99
N ALA A 78 9.40 6.05 9.85
CA ALA A 78 10.59 5.26 9.51
C ALA A 78 10.36 4.30 8.33
N GLU A 79 9.20 3.65 8.29
CA GLU A 79 8.83 2.68 7.26
C GLU A 79 8.41 3.37 5.95
N ARG A 80 7.75 4.53 6.06
CA ARG A 80 7.22 5.29 4.92
C ARG A 80 8.32 5.68 3.93
N GLN A 81 9.54 5.97 4.40
CA GLN A 81 10.66 6.32 3.51
C GLN A 81 11.00 5.16 2.55
N GLY A 82 10.71 3.92 2.91
CA GLY A 82 10.84 2.76 2.01
C GLY A 82 9.98 2.85 0.74
N LEU A 83 8.92 3.66 0.75
CA LEU A 83 8.08 3.88 -0.43
C LEU A 83 8.79 4.73 -1.51
N MET A 84 9.89 5.41 -1.19
CA MET A 84 10.60 6.29 -2.12
C MET A 84 11.03 5.56 -3.40
N VAL A 85 11.37 4.28 -3.31
CA VAL A 85 11.79 3.45 -4.46
C VAL A 85 10.70 3.31 -5.54
N PHE A 86 9.45 3.59 -5.20
CA PHE A 86 8.32 3.51 -6.13
C PHE A 86 7.98 4.83 -6.82
N VAL A 87 8.52 5.96 -6.34
CA VAL A 87 8.24 7.31 -6.85
C VAL A 87 8.45 7.41 -8.37
N LEU A 88 9.52 6.80 -8.89
CA LEU A 88 9.85 6.84 -10.32
C LEU A 88 8.98 5.92 -11.18
N ARG A 89 8.16 5.08 -10.57
CA ARG A 89 7.37 4.04 -11.26
C ARG A 89 5.87 4.32 -11.30
N LEU A 90 5.39 5.33 -10.57
CA LEU A 90 3.97 5.67 -10.49
C LEU A 90 3.51 6.52 -11.68
N SER A 91 4.32 7.52 -12.08
CA SER A 91 3.99 8.34 -13.23
C SER A 91 4.16 7.56 -14.54
N GLY A 92 3.18 7.63 -15.43
CA GLY A 92 3.17 6.87 -16.70
C GLY A 92 2.71 5.41 -16.55
N SER A 93 2.24 5.02 -15.36
CA SER A 93 1.76 3.65 -15.09
C SER A 93 0.32 3.39 -15.54
N ALA A 94 -0.45 4.41 -15.94
CA ALA A 94 -1.83 4.22 -16.42
C ALA A 94 -1.90 3.24 -17.60
N ASP A 95 -2.93 2.40 -17.59
CA ASP A 95 -3.11 1.36 -18.60
C ASP A 95 -4.60 1.22 -18.97
N ARG A 96 -4.91 0.22 -19.80
CA ARG A 96 -6.27 -0.10 -20.22
C ARG A 96 -7.12 -0.55 -19.00
N PRO A 97 -8.45 -0.37 -19.06
CA PRO A 97 -9.34 -0.72 -17.93
C PRO A 97 -9.20 -2.16 -17.44
N GLU A 98 -8.91 -3.12 -18.33
CA GLU A 98 -8.73 -4.52 -17.97
C GLU A 98 -7.49 -4.73 -17.10
N ILE A 99 -6.40 -3.99 -17.39
CA ILE A 99 -5.17 -4.02 -16.60
C ILE A 99 -5.37 -3.32 -15.26
N GLU A 100 -6.04 -2.17 -15.24
CA GLU A 100 -6.38 -1.49 -13.98
C GLU A 100 -7.25 -2.38 -13.07
N ALA A 101 -8.23 -3.09 -13.65
CA ALA A 101 -9.02 -4.06 -12.91
C ALA A 101 -8.20 -5.27 -12.43
N ALA A 102 -7.21 -5.73 -13.23
CA ALA A 102 -6.30 -6.80 -12.82
C ALA A 102 -5.42 -6.36 -11.65
N ARG A 103 -4.89 -5.11 -11.66
CA ARG A 103 -4.15 -4.52 -10.53
C ARG A 103 -4.98 -4.46 -9.26
N THR A 104 -6.23 -3.99 -9.36
CA THR A 104 -7.16 -3.95 -8.21
C THR A 104 -7.34 -5.34 -7.61
N ARG A 105 -7.64 -6.35 -8.46
CA ARG A 105 -7.80 -7.73 -7.99
C ARG A 105 -6.52 -8.29 -7.37
N PHE A 106 -5.36 -7.99 -7.96
CA PHE A 106 -4.06 -8.42 -7.42
C PHE A 106 -3.80 -7.82 -6.04
N LEU A 107 -3.99 -6.52 -5.86
CA LEU A 107 -3.81 -5.84 -4.58
C LEU A 107 -4.70 -6.46 -3.49
N ALA A 108 -5.98 -6.71 -3.79
CA ALA A 108 -6.90 -7.34 -2.86
C ALA A 108 -6.52 -8.80 -2.55
N LEU A 109 -6.22 -9.60 -3.58
CA LEU A 109 -5.84 -11.00 -3.45
C LEU A 109 -4.58 -11.17 -2.60
N GLU A 110 -3.53 -10.41 -2.90
CA GLU A 110 -2.26 -10.51 -2.19
C GLU A 110 -2.36 -9.95 -0.75
N SER A 111 -3.24 -9.00 -0.48
CA SER A 111 -3.52 -8.56 0.89
C SER A 111 -4.12 -9.69 1.72
N VAL A 112 -5.04 -10.48 1.14
CA VAL A 112 -5.60 -11.66 1.80
C VAL A 112 -4.55 -12.77 1.99
N ARG A 113 -3.70 -13.01 0.98
CA ARG A 113 -2.70 -14.08 1.01
C ARG A 113 -1.52 -13.80 1.94
N ARG A 114 -1.06 -12.56 2.04
CA ARG A 114 0.23 -12.22 2.65
C ARG A 114 0.11 -11.39 3.92
N ILE A 115 -0.99 -10.66 4.09
CA ILE A 115 -1.15 -9.73 5.23
C ILE A 115 -2.14 -10.26 6.26
N LEU A 116 -3.24 -10.86 5.83
CA LEU A 116 -4.25 -11.37 6.74
C LEU A 116 -3.80 -12.60 7.56
N PRO A 117 -3.03 -13.58 7.02
CA PRO A 117 -2.67 -14.80 7.73
C PRO A 117 -1.94 -14.59 9.07
N PRO A 118 -0.90 -13.77 9.19
CA PRO A 118 -0.23 -13.56 10.48
C PRO A 118 -1.17 -13.04 11.58
N LEU A 119 -2.13 -12.20 11.21
CA LEU A 119 -3.14 -11.69 12.15
C LEU A 119 -4.13 -12.78 12.55
N LEU A 120 -4.53 -13.66 11.62
CA LEU A 120 -5.39 -14.82 11.90
C LEU A 120 -4.72 -15.80 12.87
N ASP A 121 -3.43 -16.07 12.69
CA ASP A 121 -2.65 -16.92 13.60
C ASP A 121 -2.64 -16.34 15.03
N ARG A 122 -2.42 -15.04 15.17
CA ARG A 122 -2.46 -14.34 16.46
C ARG A 122 -3.85 -14.41 17.13
N ALA A 123 -4.91 -14.48 16.32
CA ALA A 123 -6.27 -14.61 16.82
C ALA A 123 -6.69 -16.08 17.11
N GLY A 124 -5.79 -17.06 16.90
CA GLY A 124 -6.08 -18.48 17.11
C GLY A 124 -6.88 -19.12 15.98
N LEU A 125 -6.74 -18.61 14.74
CA LEU A 125 -7.40 -19.10 13.52
C LEU A 125 -6.41 -19.67 12.48
N PRO A 126 -5.46 -20.57 12.85
CA PRO A 126 -4.38 -21.00 11.95
C PRO A 126 -4.89 -21.77 10.73
N ALA A 127 -5.97 -22.53 10.87
CA ALA A 127 -6.56 -23.24 9.72
C ALA A 127 -7.13 -22.28 8.66
N LEU A 128 -7.63 -21.12 9.07
CA LEU A 128 -8.10 -20.09 8.15
C LEU A 128 -6.92 -19.32 7.56
N ALA A 129 -5.87 -19.06 8.34
CA ALA A 129 -4.63 -18.44 7.88
C ALA A 129 -4.03 -19.26 6.71
N ALA A 130 -3.81 -20.55 6.91
CA ALA A 130 -3.30 -21.46 5.87
C ALA A 130 -4.17 -21.46 4.60
N ARG A 131 -5.49 -21.36 4.74
CA ARG A 131 -6.40 -21.27 3.57
C ARG A 131 -6.31 -19.94 2.85
N CYS A 132 -6.08 -18.84 3.58
CA CYS A 132 -5.83 -17.52 2.97
C CYS A 132 -4.56 -17.54 2.12
N GLU A 133 -3.47 -18.10 2.63
CA GLU A 133 -2.17 -18.18 1.93
C GLU A 133 -2.26 -18.84 0.56
N ILE A 134 -3.09 -19.87 0.44
CA ILE A 134 -3.26 -20.66 -0.78
C ILE A 134 -4.52 -20.32 -1.59
N ALA A 135 -5.20 -19.22 -1.29
CA ALA A 135 -6.38 -18.81 -2.05
C ALA A 135 -6.06 -18.75 -3.56
N ALA A 136 -6.76 -19.53 -4.38
CA ALA A 136 -6.39 -19.75 -5.78
C ALA A 136 -6.56 -18.46 -6.62
N ASP A 137 -7.61 -17.69 -6.34
CA ASP A 137 -8.03 -16.53 -7.11
C ASP A 137 -8.74 -15.48 -6.23
N ALA A 138 -9.20 -14.41 -6.86
CA ALA A 138 -9.87 -13.31 -6.19
C ALA A 138 -11.21 -13.72 -5.54
N GLU A 139 -11.94 -14.66 -6.12
CA GLU A 139 -13.20 -15.15 -5.56
C GLU A 139 -12.97 -15.95 -4.28
N ALA A 140 -12.01 -16.89 -4.33
CA ALA A 140 -11.59 -17.65 -3.17
C ALA A 140 -11.08 -16.73 -2.05
N ALA A 141 -10.24 -15.76 -2.37
CA ALA A 141 -9.73 -14.79 -1.40
C ALA A 141 -10.84 -13.95 -0.77
N LEU A 142 -11.80 -13.48 -1.56
CA LEU A 142 -12.98 -12.76 -1.04
C LEU A 142 -13.80 -13.66 -0.09
N GLY A 143 -13.97 -14.95 -0.43
CA GLY A 143 -14.63 -15.93 0.43
C GLY A 143 -13.90 -16.11 1.77
N MET A 144 -12.55 -16.16 1.73
CA MET A 144 -11.73 -16.24 2.95
C MET A 144 -11.83 -14.98 3.79
N ALA A 145 -11.79 -13.79 3.19
CA ALA A 145 -11.94 -12.53 3.90
C ALA A 145 -13.31 -12.43 4.60
N LYS A 146 -14.40 -12.81 3.95
CA LYS A 146 -15.75 -12.89 4.55
C LYS A 146 -15.80 -13.88 5.73
N THR A 147 -15.13 -15.02 5.58
CA THR A 147 -15.03 -16.01 6.67
C THR A 147 -14.25 -15.45 7.86
N ALA A 148 -13.15 -14.73 7.59
CA ALA A 148 -12.33 -14.10 8.61
C ALA A 148 -13.11 -13.00 9.35
N GLU A 149 -13.86 -12.16 8.64
CA GLU A 149 -14.74 -11.15 9.23
C GLU A 149 -15.77 -11.78 10.19
N ALA A 150 -16.48 -12.80 9.73
CA ALA A 150 -17.50 -13.47 10.52
C ALA A 150 -16.92 -14.17 11.77
N GLN A 151 -15.81 -14.90 11.63
CA GLN A 151 -15.15 -15.59 12.74
C GLN A 151 -14.52 -14.61 13.72
N GLY A 152 -13.86 -13.57 13.23
CA GLY A 152 -13.31 -12.50 14.06
C GLY A 152 -14.39 -11.77 14.87
N GLY A 153 -15.52 -11.45 14.26
CA GLY A 153 -16.67 -10.86 14.93
C GLY A 153 -17.25 -11.75 16.02
N ALA A 154 -17.45 -13.03 15.73
CA ALA A 154 -17.96 -14.01 16.69
C ALA A 154 -17.02 -14.21 17.88
N LEU A 155 -15.69 -14.33 17.62
CA LEU A 155 -14.68 -14.47 18.66
C LEU A 155 -14.57 -13.22 19.53
N SER A 156 -14.62 -12.03 18.92
CA SER A 156 -14.61 -10.75 19.64
C SER A 156 -15.79 -10.64 20.58
N HIS A 157 -17.00 -10.98 20.12
CA HIS A 157 -18.20 -10.98 20.95
C HIS A 157 -18.09 -11.99 22.12
N ALA A 158 -17.64 -13.20 21.84
CA ALA A 158 -17.45 -14.24 22.87
C ALA A 158 -16.37 -13.84 23.89
N ALA A 159 -15.29 -13.18 23.47
CA ALA A 159 -14.23 -12.69 24.36
C ALA A 159 -14.73 -11.58 25.29
N ALA A 160 -15.54 -10.67 24.79
CA ALA A 160 -16.16 -9.62 25.61
C ALA A 160 -17.00 -10.20 26.75
N GLY A 161 -17.81 -11.22 26.47
CA GLY A 161 -18.61 -11.92 27.48
C GLY A 161 -17.78 -12.64 28.55
N ARG A 162 -16.54 -13.05 28.22
CA ARG A 162 -15.59 -13.74 29.13
C ARG A 162 -14.55 -12.82 29.75
N ARG A 163 -14.57 -11.54 29.47
CA ARG A 163 -13.54 -10.55 29.87
C ARG A 163 -12.14 -10.91 29.40
N ALA A 164 -12.01 -11.59 28.25
CA ALA A 164 -10.76 -12.02 27.66
C ALA A 164 -10.21 -10.93 26.71
N TRP A 165 -9.70 -9.85 27.28
CA TRP A 165 -9.36 -8.61 26.54
C TRP A 165 -8.35 -8.81 25.40
N ILE A 166 -7.29 -9.59 25.63
CA ILE A 166 -6.26 -9.83 24.60
C ILE A 166 -6.84 -10.58 23.40
N VAL A 167 -7.57 -11.65 23.67
CA VAL A 167 -8.25 -12.45 22.63
C VAL A 167 -9.25 -11.58 21.87
N GLY A 168 -10.02 -10.78 22.61
CA GLY A 168 -10.98 -9.83 22.04
C GLY A 168 -10.34 -8.77 21.16
N ALA A 169 -9.17 -8.26 21.53
CA ALA A 169 -8.42 -7.29 20.73
C ALA A 169 -7.96 -7.89 19.38
N HIS A 170 -7.34 -9.08 19.41
CA HIS A 170 -6.93 -9.77 18.17
C HIS A 170 -8.14 -10.12 17.29
N ALA A 171 -9.19 -10.65 17.86
CA ALA A 171 -10.40 -11.00 17.13
C ALA A 171 -11.09 -9.78 16.50
N SER A 172 -11.14 -8.65 17.22
CA SER A 172 -11.66 -7.38 16.70
C SER A 172 -10.78 -6.84 15.58
N ALA A 173 -9.46 -6.97 15.69
CA ALA A 173 -8.53 -6.60 14.63
C ALA A 173 -8.77 -7.45 13.38
N VAL A 174 -8.93 -8.77 13.53
CA VAL A 174 -9.29 -9.67 12.40
C VAL A 174 -10.56 -9.20 11.71
N ALA A 175 -11.64 -8.93 12.45
CA ALA A 175 -12.90 -8.52 11.86
C ALA A 175 -12.75 -7.23 11.04
N ARG A 176 -12.13 -6.19 11.62
CA ARG A 176 -11.92 -4.90 10.92
C ARG A 176 -11.01 -5.04 9.70
N THR A 177 -9.90 -5.75 9.84
CA THR A 177 -8.93 -5.96 8.76
C THR A 177 -9.54 -6.79 7.62
N ALA A 178 -10.35 -7.78 7.95
CA ALA A 178 -11.09 -8.58 6.96
C ALA A 178 -12.15 -7.75 6.23
N THR A 179 -12.86 -6.84 6.93
CA THR A 179 -13.77 -5.87 6.29
C THR A 179 -13.02 -5.00 5.27
N ALA A 180 -11.83 -4.50 5.62
CA ALA A 180 -10.99 -3.76 4.68
C ALA A 180 -10.57 -4.63 3.48
N ALA A 181 -10.20 -5.90 3.72
CA ALA A 181 -9.84 -6.84 2.67
C ALA A 181 -11.01 -7.12 1.70
N ILE A 182 -12.24 -7.22 2.19
CA ILE A 182 -13.44 -7.34 1.35
C ILE A 182 -13.61 -6.11 0.46
N ARG A 183 -13.47 -4.91 1.04
CA ARG A 183 -13.60 -3.65 0.30
C ARG A 183 -12.49 -3.44 -0.72
N ALA A 184 -11.30 -3.99 -0.49
CA ALA A 184 -10.15 -3.86 -1.39
C ALA A 184 -10.42 -4.39 -2.82
N PHE A 185 -11.40 -5.28 -3.00
CA PHE A 185 -11.80 -5.78 -4.32
C PHE A 185 -12.49 -4.72 -5.19
N THR A 186 -12.95 -3.63 -4.59
CA THR A 186 -13.60 -2.50 -5.29
C THR A 186 -12.89 -1.18 -5.07
N ASP A 187 -12.18 -1.03 -3.95
CA ASP A 187 -11.42 0.15 -3.58
C ASP A 187 -9.99 -0.23 -3.18
N PRO A 188 -9.02 -0.05 -4.07
CA PRO A 188 -7.61 -0.42 -3.81
C PRO A 188 -6.99 0.25 -2.58
N ARG A 189 -7.48 1.41 -2.13
CA ARG A 189 -7.01 2.06 -0.91
C ARG A 189 -7.25 1.18 0.32
N CYS A 190 -8.35 0.45 0.34
CA CYS A 190 -8.66 -0.48 1.43
C CYS A 190 -7.64 -1.63 1.56
N ALA A 191 -6.89 -1.98 0.50
CA ALA A 191 -5.78 -2.93 0.62
C ALA A 191 -4.65 -2.40 1.52
N ALA A 192 -4.41 -1.09 1.57
CA ALA A 192 -3.49 -0.48 2.53
C ALA A 192 -4.05 -0.49 3.96
N GLU A 193 -5.38 -0.33 4.13
CA GLU A 193 -6.06 -0.47 5.44
C GLU A 193 -5.90 -1.89 6.01
N VAL A 194 -5.79 -2.92 5.14
CA VAL A 194 -5.47 -4.30 5.60
C VAL A 194 -4.10 -4.34 6.28
N ALA A 195 -3.09 -3.70 5.68
CA ALA A 195 -1.75 -3.62 6.27
C ALA A 195 -1.75 -2.80 7.57
N GLU A 196 -2.44 -1.66 7.59
CA GLU A 196 -2.59 -0.83 8.78
C GLU A 196 -3.23 -1.60 9.95
N GLY A 197 -4.28 -2.37 9.66
CA GLY A 197 -4.98 -3.16 10.66
C GLY A 197 -4.18 -4.34 11.20
N ALA A 198 -3.29 -4.92 10.40
CA ALA A 198 -2.46 -6.08 10.77
C ALA A 198 -1.12 -5.68 11.42
N ALA A 199 -0.52 -4.56 11.04
CA ALA A 199 0.81 -4.14 11.47
C ALA A 199 1.03 -4.09 13.01
N PRO A 200 0.05 -3.69 13.84
CA PRO A 200 0.23 -3.71 15.30
C PRO A 200 0.34 -5.12 15.91
N PHE A 201 0.03 -6.16 15.14
CA PHE A 201 -0.09 -7.53 15.63
C PHE A 201 0.90 -8.51 15.00
N ALA A 202 1.61 -8.10 13.93
CA ALA A 202 2.55 -8.95 13.24
C ALA A 202 3.70 -8.14 12.63
N ASP A 203 4.91 -8.70 12.69
CA ASP A 203 6.10 -8.11 12.10
C ASP A 203 6.13 -8.28 10.57
N GLY A 204 6.86 -7.41 9.88
CA GLY A 204 7.08 -7.52 8.44
C GLY A 204 5.88 -7.17 7.55
N ILE A 205 4.77 -6.70 8.12
CA ILE A 205 3.56 -6.35 7.37
C ILE A 205 3.84 -5.25 6.35
N TRP A 206 4.59 -4.21 6.73
CA TRP A 206 4.92 -3.12 5.82
C TRP A 206 5.80 -3.57 4.66
N ALA A 207 6.77 -4.45 4.91
CA ALA A 207 7.59 -5.06 3.86
C ALA A 207 6.73 -5.90 2.90
N SER A 208 5.78 -6.68 3.43
CA SER A 208 4.80 -7.42 2.61
C SER A 208 3.94 -6.49 1.77
N ALA A 209 3.44 -5.40 2.34
CA ALA A 209 2.62 -4.41 1.65
C ALA A 209 3.40 -3.69 0.52
N MET A 210 4.66 -3.32 0.76
CA MET A 210 5.54 -2.79 -0.27
C MET A 210 5.79 -3.80 -1.39
N GLY A 211 6.01 -5.08 -1.06
CA GLY A 211 6.15 -6.15 -2.04
C GLY A 211 4.87 -6.37 -2.88
N ILE A 212 3.70 -6.13 -2.31
CA ILE A 212 2.43 -6.14 -3.05
C ILE A 212 2.36 -4.96 -4.04
N LEU A 213 2.77 -3.76 -3.62
CA LEU A 213 2.86 -2.61 -4.53
C LEU A 213 3.81 -2.90 -5.70
N ASP A 214 4.98 -3.46 -5.40
CA ASP A 214 5.97 -3.85 -6.42
C ASP A 214 5.40 -4.84 -7.43
N GLY A 215 4.75 -5.90 -6.95
CA GLY A 215 4.08 -6.89 -7.81
C GLY A 215 2.98 -6.26 -8.67
N ALA A 216 2.16 -5.38 -8.10
CA ALA A 216 1.09 -4.69 -8.84
C ALA A 216 1.65 -3.74 -9.92
N LEU A 217 2.78 -3.07 -9.66
CA LEU A 217 3.53 -2.28 -10.64
C LEU A 217 4.08 -3.13 -11.79
N GLY A 218 4.32 -4.42 -11.57
CA GLY A 218 4.72 -5.38 -12.59
C GLY A 218 3.62 -5.79 -13.57
N ILE A 219 2.35 -5.49 -13.28
CA ILE A 219 1.21 -5.88 -14.12
C ILE A 219 0.97 -4.84 -15.22
N GLY A 220 0.94 -5.28 -16.48
CA GLY A 220 0.68 -4.43 -17.65
C GLY A 220 1.83 -3.51 -18.01
N ARG A 221 1.49 -2.27 -18.40
CA ARG A 221 2.48 -1.30 -18.85
C ARG A 221 3.43 -0.91 -17.73
N GLN A 222 4.72 -0.96 -18.02
CA GLN A 222 5.72 -0.37 -17.16
C GLN A 222 5.81 1.14 -17.41
N ALA A 223 5.95 1.93 -16.35
CA ALA A 223 6.22 3.36 -16.47
C ALA A 223 7.51 3.59 -17.26
N PRO A 224 7.60 4.66 -18.08
CA PRO A 224 8.86 5.04 -18.69
C PRO A 224 9.95 5.22 -17.64
N ALA A 225 11.17 4.80 -17.93
CA ALA A 225 12.28 5.02 -17.03
C ALA A 225 12.51 6.52 -16.85
N ILE A 226 12.47 6.98 -15.61
CA ILE A 226 12.85 8.34 -15.23
C ILE A 226 14.28 8.26 -14.71
N ASP A 227 15.17 9.09 -15.28
CA ASP A 227 16.53 9.17 -14.76
C ASP A 227 16.54 9.70 -13.32
N PRO A 228 17.11 8.95 -12.36
CA PRO A 228 17.11 9.32 -10.95
C PRO A 228 17.77 10.68 -10.67
N THR A 229 18.83 11.03 -11.42
CA THR A 229 19.50 12.33 -11.24
C THR A 229 18.58 13.47 -11.65
N SER A 230 17.94 13.36 -12.81
CA SER A 230 16.94 14.34 -13.26
C SER A 230 15.76 14.46 -12.30
N ALA A 231 15.30 13.34 -11.73
CA ALA A 231 14.23 13.34 -10.76
C ALA A 231 14.65 14.07 -9.46
N ARG A 232 15.85 13.80 -8.95
CA ARG A 232 16.41 14.51 -7.80
C ARG A 232 16.49 16.00 -8.06
N ASP A 233 17.07 16.42 -9.18
CA ASP A 233 17.26 17.83 -9.51
C ASP A 233 15.91 18.58 -9.57
N ARG A 234 14.85 17.94 -10.07
CA ARG A 234 13.49 18.46 -10.07
C ARG A 234 12.90 18.59 -8.66
N LEU A 235 13.10 17.57 -7.82
CA LEU A 235 12.65 17.58 -6.44
C LEU A 235 13.37 18.67 -5.63
N ASP A 236 14.69 18.80 -5.78
CA ASP A 236 15.50 19.82 -5.10
C ASP A 236 15.14 21.22 -5.60
N ALA A 237 14.96 21.42 -6.91
CA ALA A 237 14.54 22.71 -7.48
C ALA A 237 13.15 23.13 -6.99
N ALA A 238 12.23 22.18 -6.89
CA ALA A 238 10.90 22.44 -6.36
C ALA A 238 10.96 22.85 -4.87
N ARG A 239 11.83 22.19 -4.08
CA ARG A 239 12.06 22.52 -2.68
C ARG A 239 12.69 23.92 -2.47
N ALA A 240 13.58 24.33 -3.37
CA ALA A 240 14.25 25.63 -3.30
C ALA A 240 13.32 26.83 -3.62
N GLN A 241 12.14 26.58 -4.20
CA GLN A 241 11.14 27.60 -4.55
C GLN A 241 10.14 27.88 -3.41
N ALA A 242 10.28 27.20 -2.26
CA ALA A 242 9.50 27.39 -1.04
C ALA A 242 10.02 28.50 -0.17
#